data_543de6b7500b2ca1a6167ba953abd839
#
_entry.id   543de6b7500b2ca1a6167ba953abd839
#
_cell.length_a   1.000
_cell.length_b   1.000
_cell.length_c   1.000
_cell.angle_alpha   90.00
_cell.angle_beta   90.00
_cell.angle_gamma   90.00
#
_symmetry.space_group_name_H-M   'P 1'
#
loop_
_entity.id
_entity.type
_entity.pdbx_description
1 polymer ?
#
loop_
_entity_poly.entity_id
_entity_poly.type
_entity_poly.pdbx_seq_one_letter_code
_entity_poly.pdbx_strand_id
1 'polypeptide(L)'
;MICPTILYSKEPRPPQPDNPSFEERQIMAKYALYRACHPEDYCNIFNAFSPSENITSIAKPGQFKGKSVGIIGGGLAGMSAAYELRKLGFDITILEASEERIGGRVYTYYFDREKKLYGEFGPMRIPVNHETVWHYINLFKLDTRPFIQSEPETFIYLHQRRARNDPFGKNVMKYIYPTYDLTSWEAKTAWQELGYYGIETPVLEAPPSSRVEIIQVKPRYSRQLLFWDSLNSRQMFEHKKLSQGAINLLSNLFPIAGEFLYHNYVDMVQEYFPVNFWFLYEITGGMVNLPLAFHRSFVSNEPWEYYPDIPSELLGKVTWKQGTKVKGIYKCLENGRVTLTYDNTKLMETGYENFDYIVCAVPFSVLRTFEIAPMFSSLKMQAIKEVTYGNAQKTLLNCNRRFWEEQGIYGGGSYTDLPITTIWYTSSRGQVPQALNQRSTADEPGVIVGSYNFNLDAVRLGNMTEEDRFDKVKRNVEEVHGLSKGYLNDIVTDMKTQVWDNDPLSRGAFCYFTPQQKKLFSWAMTLPEYGERVYFAGEHVSAIHRWQQGALKSGMEAANAIARTNLYTR
;
A
#
# COMPACT_ATOMS: atom_id res chain seq x y z
N MET A 1 2.13 -20.65 23.45
CA MET A 1 1.88 -19.73 24.60
C MET A 1 1.49 -18.40 24.01
N ILE A 2 0.30 -17.90 24.32
CA ILE A 2 -0.11 -16.53 23.96
C ILE A 2 0.75 -15.60 24.82
N CYS A 3 1.35 -14.59 24.24
CA CYS A 3 2.18 -13.66 25.00
C CYS A 3 1.33 -12.96 26.08
N PRO A 4 1.65 -13.11 27.36
CA PRO A 4 0.85 -12.57 28.48
C PRO A 4 0.75 -11.03 28.47
N THR A 5 1.65 -10.36 27.74
CA THR A 5 1.71 -8.89 27.67
C THR A 5 0.61 -8.26 26.83
N ILE A 6 -0.04 -8.99 25.92
CA ILE A 6 -1.12 -8.44 25.07
C ILE A 6 -2.31 -7.98 25.92
N LEU A 7 -2.65 -8.69 27.00
CA LEU A 7 -3.85 -8.43 27.80
C LEU A 7 -3.62 -7.61 29.08
N TYR A 8 -2.37 -7.49 29.58
CA TYR A 8 -2.13 -7.00 30.96
C TYR A 8 -1.01 -5.97 31.13
N SER A 9 -0.45 -5.41 30.04
CA SER A 9 0.55 -4.34 30.20
C SER A 9 -0.12 -3.09 30.80
N LYS A 10 0.39 -2.64 31.94
CA LYS A 10 -0.04 -1.39 32.62
C LYS A 10 0.54 -0.13 31.99
N GLU A 11 1.42 -0.27 30.98
CA GLU A 11 1.97 0.91 30.31
C GLU A 11 0.90 1.59 29.44
N PRO A 12 0.69 2.88 29.63
CA PRO A 12 -0.28 3.62 28.84
C PRO A 12 0.15 3.65 27.38
N ARG A 13 -0.81 3.58 26.47
CA ARG A 13 -0.55 3.77 25.04
C ARG A 13 0.05 5.16 24.83
N PRO A 14 1.17 5.30 24.09
CA PRO A 14 1.75 6.61 23.82
C PRO A 14 0.74 7.49 23.04
N PRO A 15 0.81 8.81 23.21
CA PRO A 15 -0.01 9.73 22.43
C PRO A 15 0.32 9.60 20.94
N GLN A 16 -0.66 9.92 20.12
CA GLN A 16 -0.54 9.89 18.66
C GLN A 16 -0.89 11.29 18.12
N PRO A 17 0.06 12.25 18.17
CA PRO A 17 -0.18 13.63 17.76
C PRO A 17 -0.26 13.76 16.23
N ASP A 18 -0.80 14.90 15.75
CA ASP A 18 -0.64 15.32 14.36
C ASP A 18 0.84 15.62 14.10
N ASN A 19 1.31 15.36 12.88
CA ASN A 19 2.70 15.63 12.45
C ASN A 19 3.77 15.09 13.43
N PRO A 20 3.77 13.78 13.74
CA PRO A 20 4.65 13.24 14.77
C PRO A 20 6.12 13.41 14.41
N SER A 21 6.92 13.85 15.36
CA SER A 21 8.37 13.89 15.25
C SER A 21 8.97 12.50 15.03
N PHE A 22 10.24 12.44 14.64
CA PHE A 22 10.94 11.17 14.51
C PHE A 22 10.92 10.39 15.84
N GLU A 23 11.21 11.06 16.96
CA GLU A 23 11.28 10.47 18.29
C GLU A 23 9.92 9.91 18.72
N GLU A 24 8.83 10.64 18.48
CA GLU A 24 7.48 10.16 18.79
C GLU A 24 7.12 8.92 17.98
N ARG A 25 7.47 8.88 16.70
CA ARG A 25 7.28 7.68 15.86
C ARG A 25 8.05 6.47 16.39
N GLN A 26 9.32 6.68 16.82
CA GLN A 26 10.13 5.60 17.39
C GLN A 26 9.56 5.08 18.72
N ILE A 27 9.02 5.95 19.56
CA ILE A 27 8.33 5.54 20.80
C ILE A 27 7.12 4.68 20.45
N MET A 28 6.28 5.11 19.51
CA MET A 28 5.10 4.35 19.05
C MET A 28 5.49 2.99 18.46
N ALA A 29 6.52 2.92 17.61
CA ALA A 29 6.99 1.68 16.99
C ALA A 29 7.53 0.70 18.04
N LYS A 30 8.35 1.16 18.99
CA LYS A 30 8.88 0.33 20.09
C LYS A 30 7.75 -0.18 20.98
N TYR A 31 6.80 0.66 21.32
CA TYR A 31 5.62 0.25 22.09
C TYR A 31 4.82 -0.83 21.36
N ALA A 32 4.58 -0.68 20.06
CA ALA A 32 3.85 -1.66 19.27
C ALA A 32 4.57 -3.01 19.26
N LEU A 33 5.88 -3.04 19.03
CA LEU A 33 6.69 -4.26 19.06
C LEU A 33 6.75 -4.92 20.44
N TYR A 34 6.84 -4.13 21.51
CA TYR A 34 6.75 -4.64 22.87
C TYR A 34 5.40 -5.32 23.12
N ARG A 35 4.30 -4.70 22.70
CA ARG A 35 2.95 -5.24 22.84
C ARG A 35 2.71 -6.45 21.92
N ALA A 36 3.35 -6.51 20.77
CA ALA A 36 3.33 -7.65 19.85
C ALA A 36 4.34 -8.75 20.22
N CYS A 37 5.05 -8.62 21.38
CA CYS A 37 5.95 -9.63 21.96
C CYS A 37 7.21 -9.94 21.15
N HIS A 38 7.73 -8.99 20.38
CA HIS A 38 9.02 -9.13 19.69
C HIS A 38 9.81 -7.81 19.63
N PRO A 39 10.06 -7.16 20.77
CA PRO A 39 10.81 -5.90 20.81
C PRO A 39 12.24 -6.00 20.28
N GLU A 40 12.82 -7.19 20.27
CA GLU A 40 14.15 -7.47 19.74
C GLU A 40 14.25 -7.29 18.22
N ASP A 41 13.13 -7.29 17.49
CA ASP A 41 13.12 -7.08 16.04
C ASP A 41 13.14 -5.61 15.64
N TYR A 42 13.09 -4.67 16.61
CA TYR A 42 13.04 -3.23 16.32
C TYR A 42 14.14 -2.77 15.37
N CYS A 43 15.41 -3.09 15.64
CA CYS A 43 16.53 -2.66 14.80
C CYS A 43 16.45 -3.25 13.38
N ASN A 44 16.01 -4.48 13.25
CA ASN A 44 15.85 -5.16 11.96
C ASN A 44 14.76 -4.47 11.11
N ILE A 45 13.61 -4.19 11.72
CA ILE A 45 12.47 -3.53 11.05
C ILE A 45 12.84 -2.09 10.71
N PHE A 46 13.42 -1.35 11.64
CA PHE A 46 13.85 0.02 11.42
C PHE A 46 14.83 0.13 10.23
N ASN A 47 15.87 -0.71 10.20
CA ASN A 47 16.84 -0.73 9.10
C ASN A 47 16.20 -1.12 7.76
N ALA A 48 15.28 -2.10 7.76
CA ALA A 48 14.60 -2.52 6.55
C ALA A 48 13.69 -1.43 5.97
N PHE A 49 13.12 -0.57 6.80
CA PHE A 49 12.18 0.47 6.39
C PHE A 49 12.79 1.87 6.27
N SER A 50 14.00 2.06 6.78
CA SER A 50 14.75 3.31 6.59
C SER A 50 14.97 3.60 5.10
N PRO A 51 15.06 4.87 4.71
CA PRO A 51 15.47 5.25 3.37
C PRO A 51 16.76 4.54 2.96
N SER A 52 16.92 4.30 1.66
CA SER A 52 18.18 3.80 1.14
C SER A 52 19.32 4.79 1.39
N GLU A 53 20.56 4.32 1.27
CA GLU A 53 21.74 5.15 1.36
C GLU A 53 21.57 6.44 0.54
N ASN A 54 21.98 7.58 1.10
CA ASN A 54 21.91 8.85 0.40
C ASN A 54 22.76 8.79 -0.88
N ILE A 55 22.16 9.06 -2.02
CA ILE A 55 22.82 8.96 -3.32
C ILE A 55 24.05 9.87 -3.45
N THR A 56 24.09 10.97 -2.70
CA THR A 56 25.26 11.90 -2.69
C THR A 56 26.46 11.35 -1.91
N SER A 57 26.30 10.27 -1.13
CA SER A 57 27.41 9.51 -0.56
C SER A 57 28.05 8.57 -1.57
N ILE A 58 27.30 8.16 -2.62
CA ILE A 58 27.78 7.30 -3.70
C ILE A 58 28.55 8.11 -4.74
N ALA A 59 28.00 9.26 -5.17
CA ALA A 59 28.60 10.13 -6.19
C ALA A 59 28.34 11.60 -5.87
N LYS A 60 29.21 12.49 -6.37
CA LYS A 60 29.09 13.94 -6.10
C LYS A 60 27.88 14.54 -6.82
N PRO A 61 27.23 15.56 -6.24
CA PRO A 61 26.20 16.33 -6.93
C PRO A 61 26.67 16.81 -8.31
N GLY A 62 25.85 16.68 -9.33
CA GLY A 62 26.14 17.08 -10.71
C GLY A 62 27.17 16.21 -11.47
N GLN A 63 27.68 15.14 -10.88
CA GLN A 63 28.76 14.30 -11.46
C GLN A 63 28.38 13.65 -12.79
N PHE A 64 27.11 13.39 -13.04
CA PHE A 64 26.63 12.66 -14.21
C PHE A 64 25.85 13.55 -15.20
N LYS A 65 26.13 14.85 -15.23
CA LYS A 65 25.56 15.75 -16.24
C LYS A 65 25.80 15.23 -17.66
N GLY A 66 24.76 15.35 -18.50
CA GLY A 66 24.76 14.85 -19.87
C GLY A 66 24.45 13.36 -20.02
N LYS A 67 24.25 12.63 -18.93
CA LYS A 67 23.70 11.26 -18.96
C LYS A 67 22.19 11.31 -18.87
N SER A 68 21.51 10.55 -19.71
CA SER A 68 20.05 10.55 -19.81
C SER A 68 19.41 9.33 -19.14
N VAL A 69 18.29 9.55 -18.44
CA VAL A 69 17.50 8.46 -17.84
C VAL A 69 16.05 8.61 -18.25
N GLY A 70 15.51 7.57 -18.89
CA GLY A 70 14.08 7.43 -19.15
C GLY A 70 13.39 6.71 -17.97
N ILE A 71 12.33 7.29 -17.43
CA ILE A 71 11.54 6.67 -16.36
C ILE A 71 10.15 6.36 -16.90
N ILE A 72 9.79 5.08 -16.89
CA ILE A 72 8.50 4.62 -17.35
C ILE A 72 7.53 4.57 -16.16
N GLY A 73 6.60 5.53 -16.11
CA GLY A 73 5.58 5.66 -15.06
C GLY A 73 5.90 6.72 -14.00
N GLY A 74 4.98 7.66 -13.85
CA GLY A 74 5.00 8.77 -12.88
C GLY A 74 4.30 8.42 -11.55
N GLY A 75 4.42 7.18 -11.08
CA GLY A 75 4.05 6.76 -9.73
C GLY A 75 5.17 7.04 -8.72
N LEU A 76 4.93 6.77 -7.43
CA LEU A 76 5.89 7.07 -6.35
C LEU A 76 7.27 6.44 -6.57
N ALA A 77 7.36 5.24 -7.15
CA ALA A 77 8.63 4.59 -7.44
C ALA A 77 9.44 5.34 -8.51
N GLY A 78 8.80 5.73 -9.62
CA GLY A 78 9.45 6.53 -10.66
C GLY A 78 9.83 7.92 -10.17
N MET A 79 8.96 8.54 -9.35
CA MET A 79 9.21 9.86 -8.78
C MET A 79 10.37 9.87 -7.78
N SER A 80 10.46 8.87 -6.88
CA SER A 80 11.59 8.77 -5.96
C SER A 80 12.92 8.52 -6.69
N ALA A 81 12.91 7.66 -7.73
CA ALA A 81 14.07 7.45 -8.57
C ALA A 81 14.51 8.76 -9.27
N ALA A 82 13.56 9.51 -9.85
CA ALA A 82 13.84 10.80 -10.49
C ALA A 82 14.41 11.82 -9.50
N TYR A 83 13.80 11.89 -8.31
CA TYR A 83 14.23 12.83 -7.27
C TYR A 83 15.70 12.58 -6.86
N GLU A 84 16.06 11.33 -6.64
CA GLU A 84 17.42 10.97 -6.25
C GLU A 84 18.43 11.19 -7.41
N LEU A 85 18.14 10.71 -8.62
CA LEU A 85 19.01 10.84 -9.78
C LEU A 85 19.27 12.31 -10.15
N ARG A 86 18.28 13.20 -9.97
CA ARG A 86 18.42 14.63 -10.23
C ARG A 86 19.55 15.27 -9.44
N LYS A 87 19.78 14.83 -8.19
CA LYS A 87 20.86 15.30 -7.32
C LYS A 87 22.24 15.12 -7.96
N LEU A 88 22.41 14.07 -8.76
CA LEU A 88 23.66 13.74 -9.42
C LEU A 88 23.81 14.36 -10.83
N GLY A 89 22.83 15.14 -11.27
CA GLY A 89 22.89 15.86 -12.54
C GLY A 89 22.39 15.08 -13.75
N PHE A 90 21.74 13.93 -13.61
CA PHE A 90 21.15 13.22 -14.73
C PHE A 90 20.04 14.02 -15.41
N ASP A 91 19.97 13.96 -16.75
CA ASP A 91 18.85 14.46 -17.53
C ASP A 91 17.75 13.40 -17.55
N ILE A 92 16.61 13.69 -16.93
CA ILE A 92 15.56 12.73 -16.64
C ILE A 92 14.34 13.05 -17.48
N THR A 93 13.78 12.03 -18.15
CA THR A 93 12.47 12.11 -18.81
C THR A 93 11.53 11.11 -18.15
N ILE A 94 10.46 11.61 -17.53
CA ILE A 94 9.38 10.78 -16.98
C ILE A 94 8.26 10.68 -18.01
N LEU A 95 7.93 9.45 -18.42
CA LEU A 95 6.86 9.15 -19.36
C LEU A 95 5.66 8.61 -18.56
N GLU A 96 4.64 9.46 -18.37
CA GLU A 96 3.41 9.13 -17.64
C GLU A 96 2.25 8.94 -18.60
N ALA A 97 1.65 7.73 -18.56
CA ALA A 97 0.60 7.36 -19.49
C ALA A 97 -0.77 8.00 -19.17
N SER A 98 -1.06 8.32 -17.92
CA SER A 98 -2.29 9.02 -17.56
C SER A 98 -2.31 10.42 -18.18
N GLU A 99 -3.46 10.83 -18.74
CA GLU A 99 -3.62 12.16 -19.32
C GLU A 99 -3.92 13.24 -18.27
N GLU A 100 -4.53 12.86 -17.16
CA GLU A 100 -5.08 13.78 -16.17
C GLU A 100 -4.48 13.62 -14.78
N ARG A 101 -4.18 12.37 -14.37
CA ARG A 101 -3.76 12.05 -13.01
C ARG A 101 -2.25 11.92 -12.87
N ILE A 102 -1.77 12.30 -11.72
CA ILE A 102 -0.37 12.14 -11.26
C ILE A 102 -0.39 11.20 -10.06
N GLY A 103 0.62 10.31 -9.94
CA GLY A 103 0.81 9.46 -8.77
C GLY A 103 0.43 7.99 -8.96
N GLY A 104 0.01 7.58 -10.16
CA GLY A 104 -0.30 6.18 -10.48
C GLY A 104 -1.43 5.64 -9.61
N ARG A 105 -1.14 4.63 -8.77
CA ARG A 105 -2.12 4.01 -7.86
C ARG A 105 -2.41 4.84 -6.58
N VAL A 106 -1.72 5.92 -6.33
CA VAL A 106 -2.12 6.91 -5.30
C VAL A 106 -3.20 7.79 -5.90
N TYR A 107 -4.44 7.58 -5.46
CA TYR A 107 -5.59 8.24 -6.07
C TYR A 107 -6.58 8.69 -4.98
N THR A 108 -6.60 9.99 -4.73
CA THR A 108 -7.62 10.68 -3.94
C THR A 108 -8.67 11.26 -4.88
N TYR A 109 -9.94 10.97 -4.64
CA TYR A 109 -11.06 11.53 -5.37
C TYR A 109 -11.75 12.61 -4.55
N TYR A 110 -11.96 13.80 -5.14
CA TYR A 110 -12.63 14.93 -4.51
C TYR A 110 -14.03 15.08 -5.09
N PHE A 111 -15.03 15.11 -4.21
CA PHE A 111 -16.44 15.34 -4.58
C PHE A 111 -16.78 16.82 -4.71
N ASP A 112 -15.96 17.69 -4.12
CA ASP A 112 -16.15 19.13 -4.14
C ASP A 112 -14.91 19.88 -4.66
N ARG A 113 -15.14 21.10 -5.17
CA ARG A 113 -14.06 21.96 -5.68
C ARG A 113 -13.12 22.47 -4.58
N GLU A 114 -13.63 22.58 -3.34
CA GLU A 114 -12.86 23.04 -2.19
C GLU A 114 -11.96 21.94 -1.62
N LYS A 115 -12.06 20.72 -2.14
CA LYS A 115 -11.29 19.52 -1.72
C LYS A 115 -11.48 19.14 -0.25
N LYS A 116 -12.65 19.44 0.31
CA LYS A 116 -13.02 19.08 1.69
C LYS A 116 -13.68 17.72 1.78
N LEU A 117 -14.44 17.33 0.75
CA LEU A 117 -15.13 16.06 0.65
C LEU A 117 -14.35 15.15 -0.29
N TYR A 118 -13.60 14.21 0.26
CA TYR A 118 -12.76 13.31 -0.53
C TYR A 118 -12.69 11.91 0.07
N GLY A 119 -12.27 10.97 -0.76
CA GLY A 119 -11.98 9.61 -0.35
C GLY A 119 -10.82 9.01 -1.15
N GLU A 120 -10.22 7.97 -0.59
CA GLU A 120 -9.04 7.32 -1.13
C GLU A 120 -9.39 6.04 -1.90
N PHE A 121 -9.17 6.05 -3.21
CA PHE A 121 -9.24 4.83 -4.01
C PHE A 121 -7.97 3.98 -3.88
N GLY A 122 -6.82 4.61 -3.68
CA GLY A 122 -5.54 3.97 -3.46
C GLY A 122 -5.21 3.77 -1.98
N PRO A 123 -3.94 4.01 -1.56
CA PRO A 123 -3.52 3.95 -0.17
C PRO A 123 -4.29 4.98 0.66
N MET A 124 -4.67 4.62 1.86
CA MET A 124 -5.46 5.46 2.76
C MET A 124 -4.78 5.71 4.11
N ARG A 125 -3.62 5.08 4.36
CA ARG A 125 -2.95 5.10 5.67
C ARG A 125 -1.44 4.87 5.55
N ILE A 126 -0.70 5.38 6.53
CA ILE A 126 0.76 5.32 6.63
C ILE A 126 1.13 4.81 8.02
N PRO A 127 1.77 3.63 8.16
CA PRO A 127 2.34 3.17 9.41
C PRO A 127 3.47 4.06 9.93
N VAL A 128 3.59 4.20 11.25
CA VAL A 128 4.64 5.01 11.89
C VAL A 128 6.06 4.54 11.57
N ASN A 129 6.24 3.26 11.28
CA ASN A 129 7.52 2.63 10.98
C ASN A 129 7.92 2.67 9.50
N HIS A 130 7.08 3.24 8.61
CA HIS A 130 7.38 3.38 7.19
C HIS A 130 8.32 4.56 6.93
N GLU A 131 9.56 4.47 7.40
CA GLU A 131 10.50 5.58 7.48
C GLU A 131 10.87 6.20 6.11
N THR A 132 10.82 5.43 5.01
CA THR A 132 11.02 6.03 3.66
C THR A 132 9.84 6.92 3.25
N VAL A 133 8.60 6.56 3.65
CA VAL A 133 7.43 7.43 3.41
C VAL A 133 7.55 8.70 4.24
N TRP A 134 7.88 8.57 5.54
CA TRP A 134 8.08 9.70 6.44
C TRP A 134 9.23 10.61 6.02
N HIS A 135 10.30 10.06 5.43
CA HIS A 135 11.39 10.85 4.85
C HIS A 135 10.86 11.88 3.84
N TYR A 136 10.02 11.45 2.89
CA TYR A 136 9.47 12.36 1.88
C TYR A 136 8.35 13.25 2.41
N ILE A 137 7.53 12.78 3.36
CA ILE A 137 6.54 13.61 4.07
C ILE A 137 7.23 14.79 4.73
N ASN A 138 8.31 14.53 5.49
CA ASN A 138 9.08 15.57 6.19
C ASN A 138 9.80 16.49 5.20
N LEU A 139 10.41 15.93 4.15
CA LEU A 139 11.10 16.68 3.11
C LEU A 139 10.16 17.69 2.43
N PHE A 140 8.95 17.28 2.12
CA PHE A 140 7.95 18.12 1.45
C PHE A 140 7.04 18.88 2.42
N LYS A 141 7.27 18.74 3.73
CA LYS A 141 6.50 19.41 4.80
C LYS A 141 5.00 19.18 4.65
N LEU A 142 4.61 17.93 4.43
CA LEU A 142 3.20 17.54 4.31
C LEU A 142 2.60 17.32 5.68
N ASP A 143 1.42 17.91 5.89
CA ASP A 143 0.67 17.72 7.14
C ASP A 143 0.05 16.33 7.21
N THR A 144 0.16 15.71 8.38
CA THR A 144 -0.39 14.39 8.68
C THR A 144 -1.23 14.42 9.93
N ARG A 145 -2.20 13.52 10.00
CA ARG A 145 -3.02 13.29 11.20
C ARG A 145 -3.21 11.80 11.45
N PRO A 146 -3.54 11.39 12.68
CA PRO A 146 -3.85 10.02 13.01
C PRO A 146 -4.97 9.43 12.16
N PHE A 147 -4.77 8.20 11.68
CA PHE A 147 -5.80 7.39 11.05
C PHE A 147 -6.35 6.38 12.07
N ILE A 148 -7.67 6.35 12.25
CA ILE A 148 -8.35 5.42 13.15
C ILE A 148 -8.52 4.07 12.43
N GLN A 149 -7.75 3.06 12.85
CA GLN A 149 -7.81 1.71 12.27
C GLN A 149 -8.96 0.89 12.81
N SER A 150 -9.25 1.01 14.09
CA SER A 150 -10.29 0.22 14.77
C SER A 150 -11.00 1.10 15.78
N GLU A 151 -12.32 0.98 15.83
CA GLU A 151 -13.17 1.65 16.80
C GLU A 151 -14.23 0.68 17.33
N PRO A 152 -14.48 0.67 18.66
CA PRO A 152 -15.41 -0.25 19.30
C PRO A 152 -16.85 -0.15 18.79
N GLU A 153 -17.25 1.04 18.35
CA GLU A 153 -18.61 1.30 17.89
C GLU A 153 -18.87 0.90 16.44
N THR A 154 -17.85 0.43 15.68
CA THR A 154 -18.04 -0.12 14.34
C THR A 154 -18.76 -1.47 14.42
N PHE A 155 -19.28 -1.93 13.29
CA PHE A 155 -20.06 -3.15 13.22
C PHE A 155 -19.26 -4.34 12.66
N ILE A 156 -19.59 -5.51 13.19
CA ILE A 156 -19.29 -6.81 12.58
C ILE A 156 -20.63 -7.45 12.26
N TYR A 157 -20.89 -7.70 10.97
CA TYR A 157 -22.14 -8.26 10.47
C TYR A 157 -21.86 -9.51 9.65
N LEU A 158 -22.06 -10.68 10.27
CA LEU A 158 -21.78 -11.99 9.67
C LEU A 158 -22.96 -12.93 9.90
N HIS A 159 -23.29 -13.75 8.90
CA HIS A 159 -24.40 -14.71 8.95
C HIS A 159 -25.71 -14.08 9.46
N GLN A 160 -26.01 -12.84 8.99
CA GLN A 160 -27.19 -12.06 9.40
C GLN A 160 -27.23 -11.71 10.90
N ARG A 161 -26.08 -11.76 11.58
CA ARG A 161 -25.92 -11.35 12.97
C ARG A 161 -25.04 -10.10 13.06
N ARG A 162 -25.47 -9.15 13.87
CA ARG A 162 -24.75 -7.88 14.09
C ARG A 162 -24.18 -7.84 15.48
N ALA A 163 -22.93 -7.44 15.58
CA ALA A 163 -22.24 -7.16 16.84
C ALA A 163 -21.47 -5.84 16.73
N ARG A 164 -21.24 -5.15 17.85
CA ARG A 164 -20.24 -4.08 17.92
C ARG A 164 -18.84 -4.71 18.03
N ASN A 165 -17.87 -4.04 17.43
CA ASN A 165 -16.46 -4.47 17.37
C ASN A 165 -15.72 -4.14 18.67
N ASP A 166 -16.12 -4.77 19.78
CA ASP A 166 -15.50 -4.52 21.07
C ASP A 166 -14.04 -5.03 21.13
N PRO A 167 -13.17 -4.36 21.93
CA PRO A 167 -11.74 -4.65 21.98
C PRO A 167 -11.38 -6.09 22.43
N PHE A 168 -12.31 -6.76 23.11
CA PHE A 168 -12.09 -8.10 23.69
C PHE A 168 -12.87 -9.19 22.94
N GLY A 169 -13.54 -8.86 21.84
CA GLY A 169 -14.30 -9.80 21.02
C GLY A 169 -15.52 -10.41 21.70
N LYS A 170 -15.95 -9.86 22.86
CA LYS A 170 -17.07 -10.43 23.67
C LYS A 170 -18.38 -10.43 22.92
N ASN A 171 -18.67 -9.35 22.18
CA ASN A 171 -19.90 -9.26 21.39
C ASN A 171 -19.89 -10.27 20.24
N VAL A 172 -18.74 -10.42 19.57
CA VAL A 172 -18.55 -11.40 18.49
C VAL A 172 -18.73 -12.81 19.02
N MET A 173 -18.10 -13.15 20.16
CA MET A 173 -18.27 -14.46 20.81
C MET A 173 -19.73 -14.72 21.19
N LYS A 174 -20.45 -13.72 21.66
CA LYS A 174 -21.85 -13.87 22.09
C LYS A 174 -22.82 -14.03 20.94
N TYR A 175 -22.70 -13.20 19.89
CA TYR A 175 -23.75 -13.08 18.88
C TYR A 175 -23.39 -13.76 17.55
N ILE A 176 -22.12 -13.91 17.22
CA ILE A 176 -21.63 -14.41 15.93
C ILE A 176 -21.07 -15.83 16.03
N TYR A 177 -20.24 -16.14 17.04
CA TYR A 177 -19.66 -17.48 17.22
C TYR A 177 -20.66 -18.63 17.18
N PRO A 178 -21.88 -18.52 17.75
CA PRO A 178 -22.86 -19.59 17.67
C PRO A 178 -23.28 -20.00 16.25
N THR A 179 -22.92 -19.20 15.23
CA THR A 179 -23.21 -19.51 13.82
C THR A 179 -22.05 -20.22 13.11
N TYR A 180 -20.94 -20.47 13.81
CA TYR A 180 -19.76 -21.15 13.29
C TYR A 180 -19.48 -22.47 14.02
N ASP A 181 -18.95 -23.45 13.29
CA ASP A 181 -18.52 -24.72 13.88
C ASP A 181 -17.10 -24.56 14.47
N LEU A 182 -17.06 -24.18 15.75
CA LEU A 182 -15.85 -23.92 16.51
C LEU A 182 -15.60 -25.03 17.52
N THR A 183 -14.34 -25.39 17.72
CA THR A 183 -13.95 -26.25 18.83
C THR A 183 -14.22 -25.57 20.18
N SER A 184 -14.27 -26.34 21.26
CA SER A 184 -14.50 -25.81 22.61
C SER A 184 -13.46 -24.79 23.07
N TRP A 185 -12.24 -24.88 22.56
CA TRP A 185 -11.18 -23.90 22.81
C TRP A 185 -11.41 -22.62 22.01
N GLU A 186 -11.67 -22.73 20.71
CA GLU A 186 -11.89 -21.61 19.82
C GLU A 186 -13.10 -20.77 20.24
N ALA A 187 -14.20 -21.44 20.63
CA ALA A 187 -15.40 -20.78 21.11
C ALA A 187 -15.22 -19.95 22.40
N LYS A 188 -14.14 -20.18 23.14
CA LYS A 188 -13.78 -19.46 24.37
C LYS A 188 -12.66 -18.45 24.17
N THR A 189 -12.09 -18.36 22.97
CA THR A 189 -10.95 -17.49 22.63
C THR A 189 -11.44 -16.34 21.76
N ALA A 190 -11.05 -15.10 22.10
CA ALA A 190 -11.39 -13.94 21.31
C ALA A 190 -10.83 -14.04 19.88
N TRP A 191 -11.55 -13.55 18.88
CA TRP A 191 -11.13 -13.64 17.49
C TRP A 191 -9.78 -12.96 17.23
N GLN A 192 -9.48 -11.87 17.96
CA GLN A 192 -8.19 -11.19 17.91
C GLN A 192 -7.04 -12.14 18.34
N GLU A 193 -7.28 -12.93 19.38
CA GLU A 193 -6.31 -13.92 19.88
C GLU A 193 -6.19 -15.12 18.93
N LEU A 194 -7.31 -15.59 18.36
CA LEU A 194 -7.28 -16.64 17.32
C LEU A 194 -6.49 -16.18 16.09
N GLY A 195 -6.67 -14.92 15.67
CA GLY A 195 -5.92 -14.32 14.57
C GLY A 195 -4.42 -14.25 14.87
N TYR A 196 -4.06 -13.71 16.02
CA TYR A 196 -2.66 -13.69 16.48
C TYR A 196 -2.04 -15.09 16.51
N TYR A 197 -2.78 -16.08 17.04
CA TYR A 197 -2.34 -17.47 17.08
C TYR A 197 -2.07 -18.05 15.68
N GLY A 198 -2.94 -17.80 14.73
CA GLY A 198 -2.79 -18.33 13.37
C GLY A 198 -1.78 -17.57 12.49
N ILE A 199 -1.71 -16.25 12.65
CA ILE A 199 -0.92 -15.37 11.79
C ILE A 199 0.49 -15.15 12.33
N GLU A 200 0.61 -14.73 13.61
CA GLU A 200 1.86 -14.19 14.14
C GLU A 200 2.68 -15.24 14.90
N THR A 201 2.06 -16.16 15.67
CA THR A 201 2.82 -17.11 16.45
C THR A 201 3.76 -18.00 15.64
N PRO A 202 3.43 -18.47 14.41
CA PRO A 202 4.38 -19.25 13.62
C PRO A 202 5.68 -18.50 13.31
N VAL A 203 5.59 -17.18 13.16
CA VAL A 203 6.76 -16.31 12.94
C VAL A 203 7.53 -16.11 14.25
N LEU A 204 6.84 -15.83 15.35
CA LEU A 204 7.45 -15.51 16.64
C LEU A 204 8.12 -16.73 17.30
N GLU A 205 7.75 -17.95 16.92
CA GLU A 205 8.42 -19.19 17.31
C GLU A 205 9.82 -19.35 16.69
N ALA A 206 10.13 -18.58 15.63
CA ALA A 206 11.43 -18.63 14.95
C ALA A 206 12.40 -17.55 15.50
N PRO A 207 13.72 -17.73 15.31
CA PRO A 207 14.70 -16.74 15.75
C PRO A 207 14.61 -15.44 14.91
N PRO A 208 14.99 -14.27 15.47
CA PRO A 208 14.98 -12.97 14.80
C PRO A 208 15.69 -12.96 13.44
N SER A 209 16.77 -13.73 13.30
CA SER A 209 17.53 -13.85 12.04
C SER A 209 16.72 -14.47 10.89
N SER A 210 15.73 -15.31 11.18
CA SER A 210 14.81 -15.88 10.19
C SER A 210 13.60 -14.96 9.97
N ARG A 211 13.11 -14.30 11.04
CA ARG A 211 11.95 -13.41 10.97
C ARG A 211 12.21 -12.19 10.07
N VAL A 212 13.41 -11.60 10.17
CA VAL A 212 13.77 -10.44 9.36
C VAL A 212 13.75 -10.72 7.84
N GLU A 213 13.95 -11.96 7.42
CA GLU A 213 13.90 -12.34 5.99
C GLU A 213 12.52 -12.12 5.36
N ILE A 214 11.45 -12.04 6.17
CA ILE A 214 10.08 -11.71 5.71
C ILE A 214 10.08 -10.37 4.98
N ILE A 215 10.82 -9.39 5.50
CA ILE A 215 10.90 -8.01 5.01
C ILE A 215 12.20 -7.70 4.26
N GLN A 216 12.85 -8.73 3.71
CA GLN A 216 14.07 -8.62 2.90
C GLN A 216 13.89 -9.26 1.53
N VAL A 217 14.62 -8.72 0.55
CA VAL A 217 14.85 -9.35 -0.76
C VAL A 217 16.27 -9.89 -0.77
N LYS A 218 16.43 -11.21 -0.97
CA LYS A 218 17.71 -11.92 -0.90
C LYS A 218 17.86 -12.92 -2.03
N PRO A 219 19.10 -13.18 -2.49
CA PRO A 219 19.34 -14.22 -3.48
C PRO A 219 19.14 -15.65 -2.92
N ARG A 220 19.21 -15.80 -1.60
CA ARG A 220 19.00 -17.08 -0.89
C ARG A 220 18.36 -16.82 0.46
N TYR A 221 17.46 -17.69 0.86
CA TYR A 221 16.69 -17.63 2.11
C TYR A 221 17.00 -18.82 3.01
N SER A 222 16.75 -18.67 4.31
CA SER A 222 16.84 -19.74 5.30
C SER A 222 15.81 -20.85 5.04
N ARG A 223 16.06 -22.05 5.60
CA ARG A 223 15.10 -23.16 5.55
C ARG A 223 13.76 -22.78 6.18
N GLN A 224 13.78 -21.96 7.21
CA GLN A 224 12.57 -21.50 7.89
C GLN A 224 11.71 -20.63 6.97
N LEU A 225 12.31 -19.64 6.30
CA LEU A 225 11.58 -18.82 5.35
C LEU A 225 11.05 -19.65 4.17
N LEU A 226 11.86 -20.58 3.65
CA LEU A 226 11.45 -21.47 2.55
C LEU A 226 10.26 -22.36 2.94
N PHE A 227 10.16 -22.77 4.20
CA PHE A 227 9.00 -23.49 4.72
C PHE A 227 7.77 -22.57 4.71
N TRP A 228 7.86 -21.37 5.26
CA TRP A 228 6.76 -20.40 5.24
C TRP A 228 6.34 -20.01 3.82
N ASP A 229 7.31 -19.81 2.92
CA ASP A 229 7.08 -19.48 1.52
C ASP A 229 6.40 -20.62 0.74
N SER A 230 6.51 -21.86 1.20
CA SER A 230 5.88 -23.02 0.56
C SER A 230 4.39 -23.16 0.84
N LEU A 231 3.86 -22.43 1.82
CA LEU A 231 2.47 -22.50 2.28
C LEU A 231 1.68 -21.24 1.93
N ASN A 232 0.39 -21.40 1.72
CA ASN A 232 -0.53 -20.27 1.77
C ASN A 232 -1.02 -20.05 3.22
N SER A 233 -1.70 -18.93 3.45
CA SER A 233 -2.16 -18.55 4.79
C SER A 233 -3.13 -19.57 5.38
N ARG A 234 -4.06 -20.13 4.55
CA ARG A 234 -4.98 -21.18 4.98
C ARG A 234 -4.23 -22.42 5.45
N GLN A 235 -3.26 -22.91 4.67
CA GLN A 235 -2.44 -24.06 5.03
C GLN A 235 -1.65 -23.83 6.33
N MET A 236 -1.21 -22.59 6.60
CA MET A 236 -0.57 -22.27 7.87
C MET A 236 -1.56 -22.34 9.04
N PHE A 237 -2.79 -21.84 8.88
CA PHE A 237 -3.83 -21.96 9.90
C PHE A 237 -4.16 -23.43 10.19
N GLU A 238 -4.27 -24.27 9.17
CA GLU A 238 -4.46 -25.72 9.31
C GLU A 238 -3.26 -26.38 9.98
N HIS A 239 -2.03 -25.95 9.68
CA HIS A 239 -0.80 -26.40 10.36
C HIS A 239 -0.85 -26.07 11.84
N LYS A 240 -1.36 -24.90 12.22
CA LYS A 240 -1.61 -24.48 13.61
C LYS A 240 -2.83 -25.14 14.24
N LYS A 241 -3.52 -26.07 13.54
CA LYS A 241 -4.67 -26.83 14.02
C LYS A 241 -5.93 -26.00 14.30
N LEU A 242 -6.10 -24.86 13.63
CA LEU A 242 -7.38 -24.17 13.63
C LEU A 242 -8.42 -24.98 12.85
N SER A 243 -9.66 -25.03 13.37
CA SER A 243 -10.77 -25.67 12.70
C SER A 243 -11.19 -24.90 11.42
N GLN A 244 -11.91 -25.58 10.51
CA GLN A 244 -12.44 -24.92 9.32
C GLN A 244 -13.43 -23.80 9.70
N GLY A 245 -14.17 -23.97 10.80
CA GLY A 245 -15.05 -22.93 11.35
C GLY A 245 -14.28 -21.70 11.79
N ALA A 246 -13.17 -21.87 12.52
CA ALA A 246 -12.31 -20.77 12.94
C ALA A 246 -11.63 -20.08 11.75
N ILE A 247 -11.13 -20.84 10.78
CA ILE A 247 -10.54 -20.28 9.56
C ILE A 247 -11.56 -19.43 8.78
N ASN A 248 -12.79 -19.93 8.64
CA ASN A 248 -13.86 -19.21 7.97
C ASN A 248 -14.25 -17.93 8.75
N LEU A 249 -14.37 -18.00 10.08
CA LEU A 249 -14.62 -16.84 10.93
C LEU A 249 -13.54 -15.77 10.76
N LEU A 250 -12.27 -16.16 10.88
CA LEU A 250 -11.14 -15.25 10.75
C LEU A 250 -11.05 -14.64 9.35
N SER A 251 -11.42 -15.38 8.31
CA SER A 251 -11.46 -14.88 6.95
C SER A 251 -12.43 -13.71 6.77
N ASN A 252 -13.44 -13.58 7.60
CA ASN A 252 -14.42 -12.49 7.54
C ASN A 252 -14.11 -11.34 8.52
N LEU A 253 -13.28 -11.58 9.54
CA LEU A 253 -12.99 -10.59 10.59
C LEU A 253 -11.71 -9.79 10.33
N PHE A 254 -10.76 -10.36 9.62
CA PHE A 254 -9.60 -9.62 9.14
C PHE A 254 -9.92 -9.01 7.78
N PRO A 255 -9.76 -7.67 7.58
CA PRO A 255 -10.15 -6.99 6.34
C PRO A 255 -9.41 -7.45 5.09
N ILE A 256 -8.64 -8.47 5.21
CA ILE A 256 -7.79 -9.10 4.20
C ILE A 256 -8.35 -10.50 3.87
N ALA A 257 -9.56 -10.75 4.32
CA ALA A 257 -10.19 -12.05 4.28
C ALA A 257 -10.54 -12.54 2.86
N GLY A 258 -10.73 -13.83 2.78
CA GLY A 258 -11.13 -14.52 1.56
C GLY A 258 -9.97 -14.70 0.59
N GLU A 259 -9.36 -13.64 0.13
CA GLU A 259 -8.26 -13.67 -0.83
C GLU A 259 -6.92 -14.05 -0.22
N PHE A 260 -6.58 -13.43 0.91
CA PHE A 260 -5.28 -13.64 1.54
C PHE A 260 -5.12 -15.01 2.18
N LEU A 261 -6.20 -15.78 2.33
CA LEU A 261 -6.10 -17.18 2.69
C LEU A 261 -5.27 -18.00 1.69
N TYR A 262 -5.31 -17.64 0.41
CA TYR A 262 -4.62 -18.37 -0.66
C TYR A 262 -3.34 -17.68 -1.14
N HIS A 263 -3.02 -16.50 -0.58
CA HIS A 263 -1.72 -15.88 -0.78
C HIS A 263 -0.63 -16.64 -0.03
N ASN A 264 0.60 -16.51 -0.49
CA ASN A 264 1.77 -16.95 0.25
C ASN A 264 1.72 -16.44 1.68
N TYR A 265 1.96 -17.31 2.64
CA TYR A 265 1.94 -16.95 4.05
C TYR A 265 2.96 -15.83 4.39
N VAL A 266 4.17 -15.88 3.79
CA VAL A 266 5.18 -14.81 3.98
C VAL A 266 4.65 -13.47 3.49
N ASP A 267 3.93 -13.45 2.38
CA ASP A 267 3.36 -12.24 1.80
C ASP A 267 2.20 -11.67 2.64
N MET A 268 1.53 -12.52 3.42
CA MET A 268 0.56 -12.09 4.41
C MET A 268 1.23 -11.54 5.67
N VAL A 269 2.19 -12.26 6.25
CA VAL A 269 2.80 -11.83 7.53
C VAL A 269 3.71 -10.62 7.40
N GLN A 270 4.16 -10.25 6.20
CA GLN A 270 4.86 -8.97 5.98
C GLN A 270 4.00 -7.75 6.36
N GLU A 271 2.68 -7.91 6.45
CA GLU A 271 1.76 -6.87 6.90
C GLU A 271 1.73 -6.76 8.44
N TYR A 272 1.85 -7.88 9.13
CA TYR A 272 1.66 -7.98 10.59
C TYR A 272 2.98 -7.94 11.35
N PHE A 273 3.99 -8.66 10.90
CA PHE A 273 5.31 -8.73 11.56
C PHE A 273 5.94 -7.36 11.83
N PRO A 274 5.89 -6.38 10.92
CA PRO A 274 6.43 -5.05 11.21
C PRO A 274 5.52 -4.16 12.06
N VAL A 275 4.42 -4.69 12.62
CA VAL A 275 3.40 -3.98 13.40
C VAL A 275 2.73 -2.81 12.66
N ASN A 276 2.50 -2.97 11.35
CA ASN A 276 2.01 -1.91 10.48
C ASN A 276 0.65 -1.33 10.89
N PHE A 277 -0.20 -2.09 11.61
CA PHE A 277 -1.57 -1.65 11.93
C PHE A 277 -1.73 -1.04 13.33
N TRP A 278 -0.65 -0.80 14.06
CA TRP A 278 -0.72 -0.31 15.44
C TRP A 278 -0.90 1.20 15.56
N PHE A 279 -0.12 1.97 14.80
CA PHE A 279 -0.20 3.43 14.75
C PHE A 279 -0.15 3.88 13.31
N LEU A 280 -1.24 4.42 12.85
CA LEU A 280 -1.45 4.78 11.45
C LEU A 280 -1.74 6.27 11.32
N TYR A 281 -1.32 6.83 10.20
CA TYR A 281 -1.51 8.22 9.82
C TYR A 281 -2.09 8.32 8.42
N GLU A 282 -2.62 9.48 8.09
CA GLU A 282 -2.99 9.89 6.73
C GLU A 282 -2.44 11.29 6.45
N ILE A 283 -2.27 11.62 5.16
CA ILE A 283 -1.90 12.97 4.75
C ILE A 283 -3.17 13.82 4.72
N THR A 284 -3.15 14.94 5.42
CA THR A 284 -4.27 15.88 5.45
C THR A 284 -4.57 16.42 4.04
N GLY A 285 -5.83 16.39 3.65
CA GLY A 285 -6.27 16.78 2.31
C GLY A 285 -6.06 15.72 1.23
N GLY A 286 -5.60 14.52 1.58
CA GLY A 286 -5.51 13.35 0.70
C GLY A 286 -4.10 12.88 0.41
N MET A 287 -3.97 11.57 0.22
CA MET A 287 -2.69 10.89 -0.03
C MET A 287 -2.01 11.35 -1.33
N VAL A 288 -2.79 11.86 -2.29
CA VAL A 288 -2.28 12.40 -3.57
C VAL A 288 -1.34 13.59 -3.38
N ASN A 289 -1.37 14.26 -2.21
CA ASN A 289 -0.46 15.38 -1.92
C ASN A 289 1.01 14.97 -1.95
N LEU A 290 1.34 13.70 -1.66
CA LEU A 290 2.72 13.21 -1.77
C LEU A 290 3.22 13.16 -3.23
N PRO A 291 2.59 12.47 -4.18
CA PRO A 291 3.03 12.53 -5.58
C PRO A 291 2.94 13.93 -6.18
N LEU A 292 1.97 14.75 -5.79
CA LEU A 292 1.90 16.14 -6.22
C LEU A 292 3.08 16.99 -5.71
N ALA A 293 3.59 16.70 -4.51
CA ALA A 293 4.79 17.37 -3.98
C ALA A 293 6.05 17.00 -4.78
N PHE A 294 6.21 15.73 -5.13
CA PHE A 294 7.27 15.31 -6.06
C PHE A 294 7.16 16.04 -7.40
N HIS A 295 5.98 16.05 -8.00
CA HIS A 295 5.76 16.71 -9.29
C HIS A 295 6.10 18.22 -9.20
N ARG A 296 5.65 18.92 -8.15
CA ARG A 296 6.01 20.32 -7.92
C ARG A 296 7.52 20.52 -7.87
N SER A 297 8.26 19.63 -7.18
CA SER A 297 9.72 19.72 -7.11
C SER A 297 10.39 19.60 -8.49
N PHE A 298 9.79 18.87 -9.43
CA PHE A 298 10.34 18.68 -10.78
C PHE A 298 10.10 19.87 -11.70
N VAL A 299 8.93 20.50 -11.58
CA VAL A 299 8.53 21.61 -12.47
C VAL A 299 8.79 22.99 -11.88
N SER A 300 9.28 23.09 -10.64
CA SER A 300 9.57 24.37 -10.00
C SER A 300 10.72 25.10 -10.72
N ASN A 301 10.56 26.42 -10.87
CA ASN A 301 11.64 27.31 -11.30
C ASN A 301 12.66 27.58 -10.19
N GLU A 302 12.31 27.26 -8.96
CA GLU A 302 13.12 27.41 -7.74
C GLU A 302 13.41 26.03 -7.10
N PRO A 303 14.15 25.14 -7.79
CA PRO A 303 14.35 23.77 -7.35
C PRO A 303 15.11 23.65 -6.02
N TRP A 304 15.88 24.65 -5.63
CA TRP A 304 16.63 24.70 -4.38
C TRP A 304 15.73 24.55 -3.12
N GLU A 305 14.49 24.94 -3.19
CA GLU A 305 13.53 24.76 -2.10
C GLU A 305 13.29 23.27 -1.76
N TYR A 306 13.46 22.40 -2.76
CA TYR A 306 13.20 20.96 -2.65
C TYR A 306 14.48 20.12 -2.59
N TYR A 307 15.65 20.72 -2.83
CA TYR A 307 16.95 20.04 -2.82
C TYR A 307 17.93 20.78 -1.91
N PRO A 308 17.68 20.74 -0.58
CA PRO A 308 18.56 21.43 0.37
C PRO A 308 20.00 20.94 0.19
N ASP A 309 20.94 21.85 0.36
CA ASP A 309 22.38 21.60 0.28
C ASP A 309 22.95 21.25 -1.12
N ILE A 310 22.15 21.37 -2.19
CA ILE A 310 22.60 21.13 -3.56
C ILE A 310 22.39 22.41 -4.39
N PRO A 311 23.45 23.02 -4.90
CA PRO A 311 23.36 24.17 -5.82
C PRO A 311 22.51 23.82 -7.06
N SER A 312 21.61 24.72 -7.46
CA SER A 312 20.66 24.49 -8.56
C SER A 312 21.34 24.15 -9.89
N GLU A 313 22.52 24.71 -10.13
CA GLU A 313 23.31 24.45 -11.33
C GLU A 313 23.90 23.02 -11.38
N LEU A 314 23.93 22.31 -10.26
CA LEU A 314 24.37 20.90 -10.21
C LEU A 314 23.20 19.91 -10.41
N LEU A 315 21.97 20.38 -10.26
CA LEU A 315 20.78 19.55 -10.46
C LEU A 315 20.60 19.21 -11.95
N GLY A 316 20.17 17.98 -12.21
CA GLY A 316 19.77 17.57 -13.55
C GLY A 316 18.42 18.17 -13.97
N LYS A 317 18.16 18.17 -15.27
CA LYS A 317 16.86 18.56 -15.81
C LYS A 317 15.86 17.43 -15.63
N VAL A 318 14.61 17.76 -15.26
CA VAL A 318 13.50 16.80 -15.29
C VAL A 318 12.49 17.26 -16.34
N THR A 319 12.19 16.38 -17.29
CA THR A 319 11.15 16.57 -18.29
C THR A 319 9.98 15.64 -17.98
N TRP A 320 8.80 16.19 -17.71
CA TRP A 320 7.60 15.43 -17.44
C TRP A 320 6.74 15.35 -18.71
N LYS A 321 6.51 14.14 -19.21
CA LYS A 321 5.69 13.87 -20.41
C LYS A 321 4.38 13.20 -20.02
N GLN A 322 3.35 14.01 -19.78
CA GLN A 322 2.00 13.55 -19.45
C GLN A 322 1.29 12.99 -20.70
N GLY A 323 0.45 11.96 -20.54
CA GLY A 323 -0.27 11.30 -21.63
C GLY A 323 0.64 10.49 -22.55
N THR A 324 1.82 10.08 -22.07
CA THR A 324 2.82 9.37 -22.88
C THR A 324 2.90 7.92 -22.45
N LYS A 325 2.27 7.04 -23.21
CA LYS A 325 2.16 5.61 -22.96
C LYS A 325 3.27 4.84 -23.66
N VAL A 326 4.24 4.36 -22.91
CA VAL A 326 5.30 3.48 -23.44
C VAL A 326 4.71 2.16 -23.92
N LYS A 327 5.20 1.70 -25.07
CA LYS A 327 4.79 0.47 -25.77
C LYS A 327 5.89 -0.57 -25.88
N GLY A 328 7.15 -0.10 -25.93
CA GLY A 328 8.27 -1.01 -26.13
C GLY A 328 9.57 -0.52 -25.54
N ILE A 329 10.44 -1.50 -25.23
CA ILE A 329 11.80 -1.32 -24.69
C ILE A 329 12.76 -2.10 -25.58
N TYR A 330 13.69 -1.39 -26.23
CA TYR A 330 14.60 -1.98 -27.20
C TYR A 330 16.06 -1.66 -26.85
N LYS A 331 16.92 -2.67 -26.89
CA LYS A 331 18.37 -2.48 -26.75
C LYS A 331 18.97 -2.07 -28.10
N CYS A 332 19.56 -0.89 -28.16
CA CYS A 332 20.36 -0.49 -29.29
C CYS A 332 21.69 -1.25 -29.29
N LEU A 333 21.92 -2.08 -30.33
CA LEU A 333 23.11 -2.93 -30.40
C LEU A 333 24.38 -2.13 -30.74
N GLU A 334 24.25 -0.98 -31.42
CA GLU A 334 25.40 -0.18 -31.90
C GLU A 334 26.06 0.61 -30.74
N ASN A 335 25.31 1.16 -29.85
CA ASN A 335 25.81 2.06 -28.79
C ASN A 335 25.46 1.63 -27.36
N GLY A 336 24.74 0.51 -27.21
CA GLY A 336 24.31 -0.03 -25.90
C GLY A 336 23.26 0.82 -25.16
N ARG A 337 22.72 1.86 -25.79
CA ARG A 337 21.60 2.65 -25.25
C ARG A 337 20.29 1.89 -25.33
N VAL A 338 19.28 2.40 -24.68
CA VAL A 338 17.94 1.80 -24.67
C VAL A 338 16.96 2.76 -25.34
N THR A 339 16.21 2.25 -26.32
CA THR A 339 15.15 2.99 -27.01
C THR A 339 13.81 2.64 -26.38
N LEU A 340 13.05 3.66 -26.03
CA LEU A 340 11.63 3.54 -25.68
C LEU A 340 10.77 4.00 -26.83
N THR A 341 9.77 3.21 -27.22
CA THR A 341 8.70 3.63 -28.13
C THR A 341 7.44 3.93 -27.32
N TYR A 342 6.70 4.95 -27.74
CA TYR A 342 5.52 5.39 -27.02
C TYR A 342 4.48 6.05 -27.93
N ASP A 343 3.22 6.02 -27.49
CA ASP A 343 2.15 6.82 -28.04
C ASP A 343 1.90 8.00 -27.09
N ASN A 344 1.83 9.21 -27.64
CA ASN A 344 1.34 10.36 -26.90
C ASN A 344 -0.14 10.58 -27.25
N THR A 345 -1.01 10.27 -26.30
CA THR A 345 -2.47 10.29 -26.52
C THR A 345 -3.01 11.71 -26.68
N LYS A 346 -2.39 12.71 -26.03
CA LYS A 346 -2.78 14.12 -26.17
C LYS A 346 -2.40 14.73 -27.50
N LEU A 347 -1.24 14.36 -28.02
CA LEU A 347 -0.72 14.86 -29.29
C LEU A 347 -1.11 13.96 -30.48
N MET A 348 -1.68 12.78 -30.20
CA MET A 348 -1.98 11.74 -31.20
C MET A 348 -0.76 11.36 -32.05
N GLU A 349 0.41 11.30 -31.43
CA GLU A 349 1.70 11.04 -32.07
C GLU A 349 2.34 9.78 -31.49
N THR A 350 2.99 9.01 -32.35
CA THR A 350 3.88 7.92 -31.96
C THR A 350 5.32 8.43 -32.02
N GLY A 351 6.09 8.17 -30.98
CA GLY A 351 7.46 8.62 -30.88
C GLY A 351 8.41 7.57 -30.32
N TYR A 352 9.70 7.89 -30.40
CA TYR A 352 10.73 7.11 -29.72
C TYR A 352 11.80 8.04 -29.15
N GLU A 353 12.45 7.57 -28.06
CA GLU A 353 13.59 8.25 -27.44
C GLU A 353 14.65 7.25 -26.98
N ASN A 354 15.91 7.71 -27.03
CA ASN A 354 17.07 6.92 -26.62
C ASN A 354 17.63 7.43 -25.30
N PHE A 355 17.88 6.52 -24.37
CA PHE A 355 18.39 6.82 -23.04
C PHE A 355 19.64 6.00 -22.71
N ASP A 356 20.52 6.55 -21.87
CA ASP A 356 21.64 5.80 -21.32
C ASP A 356 21.16 4.75 -20.32
N TYR A 357 20.11 5.06 -19.56
CA TYR A 357 19.50 4.16 -18.58
C TYR A 357 17.97 4.30 -18.60
N ILE A 358 17.31 3.21 -18.20
CA ILE A 358 15.85 3.18 -17.99
C ILE A 358 15.56 2.74 -16.56
N VAL A 359 14.59 3.40 -15.93
CA VAL A 359 13.89 2.89 -14.74
C VAL A 359 12.48 2.49 -15.15
N CYS A 360 12.22 1.18 -15.19
CA CYS A 360 10.89 0.64 -15.42
C CYS A 360 10.12 0.65 -14.08
N ALA A 361 9.27 1.66 -13.89
CA ALA A 361 8.50 1.89 -12.67
C ALA A 361 7.00 1.59 -12.83
N VAL A 362 6.64 0.77 -13.81
CA VAL A 362 5.27 0.26 -14.01
C VAL A 362 5.11 -1.13 -13.42
N PRO A 363 3.89 -1.51 -12.97
CA PRO A 363 3.63 -2.88 -12.53
C PRO A 363 3.94 -3.91 -13.61
N PHE A 364 4.38 -5.11 -13.24
CA PHE A 364 4.61 -6.17 -14.23
C PHE A 364 3.32 -6.59 -14.95
N SER A 365 2.15 -6.42 -14.33
CA SER A 365 0.85 -6.56 -15.02
C SER A 365 0.71 -5.66 -16.25
N VAL A 366 1.29 -4.47 -16.22
CA VAL A 366 1.35 -3.53 -17.35
C VAL A 366 2.51 -3.89 -18.27
N LEU A 367 3.69 -4.19 -17.73
CA LEU A 367 4.89 -4.55 -18.50
C LEU A 367 4.69 -5.77 -19.41
N ARG A 368 3.77 -6.69 -19.06
CA ARG A 368 3.33 -7.81 -19.91
C ARG A 368 2.82 -7.39 -21.29
N THR A 369 2.41 -6.14 -21.44
CA THR A 369 1.86 -5.62 -22.70
C THR A 369 2.89 -4.90 -23.55
N PHE A 370 4.13 -4.79 -23.07
CA PHE A 370 5.20 -4.11 -23.81
C PHE A 370 5.89 -5.07 -24.78
N GLU A 371 6.34 -4.50 -25.89
CA GLU A 371 7.30 -5.15 -26.74
C GLU A 371 8.71 -5.02 -26.13
N ILE A 372 9.42 -6.12 -25.98
CA ILE A 372 10.76 -6.16 -25.36
C ILE A 372 11.70 -6.88 -26.30
N ALA A 373 12.68 -6.17 -26.86
CA ALA A 373 13.59 -6.75 -27.85
C ALA A 373 15.06 -6.26 -27.64
N PRO A 374 16.00 -7.23 -27.50
CA PRO A 374 15.77 -8.65 -27.27
C PRO A 374 15.06 -8.91 -25.95
N MET A 375 14.45 -10.08 -25.75
CA MET A 375 13.81 -10.41 -24.47
C MET A 375 14.80 -10.24 -23.31
N PHE A 376 14.30 -9.87 -22.15
CA PHE A 376 15.06 -9.90 -20.90
C PHE A 376 15.47 -11.34 -20.55
N SER A 377 16.25 -11.51 -19.49
CA SER A 377 16.65 -12.83 -18.99
C SER A 377 15.42 -13.72 -18.76
N SER A 378 15.58 -15.04 -18.97
CA SER A 378 14.47 -16.00 -18.88
C SER A 378 13.72 -15.91 -17.55
N LEU A 379 14.45 -15.76 -16.44
CA LEU A 379 13.83 -15.67 -15.11
C LEU A 379 13.08 -14.35 -14.93
N LYS A 380 13.58 -13.22 -15.47
CA LYS A 380 12.87 -11.95 -15.48
C LYS A 380 11.57 -12.05 -16.29
N MET A 381 11.64 -12.62 -17.49
CA MET A 381 10.45 -12.82 -18.32
C MET A 381 9.42 -13.74 -17.64
N GLN A 382 9.90 -14.78 -16.94
CA GLN A 382 9.02 -15.65 -16.15
C GLN A 382 8.35 -14.87 -15.01
N ALA A 383 9.09 -14.07 -14.24
CA ALA A 383 8.53 -13.24 -13.18
C ALA A 383 7.50 -12.23 -13.73
N ILE A 384 7.80 -11.55 -14.83
CA ILE A 384 6.85 -10.63 -15.50
C ILE A 384 5.56 -11.37 -15.85
N LYS A 385 5.65 -12.60 -16.35
CA LYS A 385 4.49 -13.40 -16.75
C LYS A 385 3.67 -13.90 -15.56
N GLU A 386 4.31 -14.37 -14.49
CA GLU A 386 3.67 -15.21 -13.46
C GLU A 386 3.34 -14.48 -12.16
N VAL A 387 4.03 -13.37 -11.82
CA VAL A 387 3.74 -12.63 -10.57
C VAL A 387 2.30 -12.16 -10.56
N THR A 388 1.61 -12.41 -9.46
CA THR A 388 0.18 -12.15 -9.36
C THR A 388 -0.11 -10.73 -8.91
N TYR A 389 -1.20 -10.18 -9.42
CA TYR A 389 -1.74 -8.89 -8.98
C TYR A 389 -3.15 -9.07 -8.45
N GLY A 390 -3.40 -8.55 -7.26
CA GLY A 390 -4.70 -8.61 -6.61
C GLY A 390 -5.71 -7.67 -7.26
N ASN A 391 -6.93 -8.17 -7.42
CA ASN A 391 -8.07 -7.35 -7.79
C ASN A 391 -8.52 -6.57 -6.54
N ALA A 392 -8.83 -5.30 -6.70
CA ALA A 392 -9.44 -4.52 -5.61
C ALA A 392 -10.41 -3.50 -6.17
N GLN A 393 -11.49 -3.32 -5.43
CA GLN A 393 -12.53 -2.37 -5.74
C GLN A 393 -12.85 -1.53 -4.51
N LYS A 394 -12.99 -0.22 -4.68
CA LYS A 394 -13.59 0.67 -3.69
C LYS A 394 -14.73 1.46 -4.29
N THR A 395 -15.82 1.61 -3.54
CA THR A 395 -16.90 2.54 -3.84
C THR A 395 -16.99 3.58 -2.71
N LEU A 396 -16.85 4.84 -3.07
CA LEU A 396 -17.01 5.98 -2.17
C LEU A 396 -18.46 6.45 -2.22
N LEU A 397 -19.02 6.80 -1.05
CA LEU A 397 -20.33 7.43 -0.90
C LEU A 397 -20.13 8.82 -0.34
N ASN A 398 -20.57 9.82 -1.10
CA ASN A 398 -20.70 11.20 -0.62
C ASN A 398 -22.09 11.38 0.00
N CYS A 399 -22.12 11.65 1.28
CA CYS A 399 -23.34 11.76 2.08
C CYS A 399 -23.60 13.22 2.47
N ASN A 400 -24.86 13.65 2.42
CA ASN A 400 -25.26 14.99 2.86
C ASN A 400 -25.24 15.16 4.39
N ARG A 401 -25.13 14.05 5.12
CA ARG A 401 -24.95 14.01 6.59
C ARG A 401 -24.15 12.77 6.99
N ARG A 402 -23.54 12.80 8.15
CA ARG A 402 -22.71 11.72 8.70
C ARG A 402 -23.54 10.80 9.59
N PHE A 403 -24.44 10.02 8.99
CA PHE A 403 -25.36 9.12 9.72
C PHE A 403 -24.63 8.11 10.64
N TRP A 404 -23.38 7.77 10.35
CA TRP A 404 -22.57 6.88 11.17
C TRP A 404 -22.14 7.52 12.50
N GLU A 405 -21.98 8.84 12.56
CA GLU A 405 -21.67 9.55 13.80
C GLU A 405 -22.85 9.53 14.79
N GLU A 406 -24.09 9.41 14.30
CA GLU A 406 -25.26 9.19 15.15
C GLU A 406 -25.21 7.84 15.87
N GLN A 407 -24.48 6.89 15.32
CA GLN A 407 -24.25 5.57 15.90
C GLN A 407 -22.94 5.48 16.70
N GLY A 408 -22.29 6.62 16.95
CA GLY A 408 -21.05 6.73 17.72
C GLY A 408 -19.78 6.37 16.96
N ILE A 409 -19.82 6.27 15.62
CA ILE A 409 -18.68 5.87 14.78
C ILE A 409 -17.96 7.12 14.27
N TYR A 410 -16.67 7.26 14.60
CA TYR A 410 -15.84 8.41 14.19
C TYR A 410 -14.62 8.00 13.35
N GLY A 411 -14.49 6.74 13.00
CA GLY A 411 -13.42 6.17 12.18
C GLY A 411 -13.46 4.65 12.20
N GLY A 412 -12.38 4.01 11.81
CA GLY A 412 -12.28 2.55 11.78
C GLY A 412 -13.04 1.90 10.63
N GLY A 413 -13.25 0.60 10.74
CA GLY A 413 -13.93 -0.20 9.72
C GLY A 413 -14.97 -1.15 10.29
N SER A 414 -16.08 -1.32 9.57
CA SER A 414 -17.06 -2.38 9.78
C SER A 414 -16.80 -3.54 8.82
N TYR A 415 -16.99 -4.78 9.29
CA TYR A 415 -16.67 -6.00 8.54
C TYR A 415 -17.93 -6.84 8.30
N THR A 416 -18.03 -7.45 7.13
CA THR A 416 -19.21 -8.24 6.76
C THR A 416 -18.86 -9.33 5.75
N ASP A 417 -19.65 -10.41 5.74
CA ASP A 417 -19.68 -11.45 4.69
C ASP A 417 -20.54 -11.07 3.47
N LEU A 418 -21.14 -9.87 3.48
CA LEU A 418 -21.81 -9.33 2.31
C LEU A 418 -20.79 -8.92 1.23
N PRO A 419 -21.18 -8.83 -0.06
CA PRO A 419 -20.25 -8.51 -1.16
C PRO A 419 -19.41 -7.24 -1.01
N ILE A 420 -19.80 -6.30 -0.17
CA ILE A 420 -19.03 -5.08 0.14
C ILE A 420 -17.82 -5.35 1.02
N THR A 421 -17.74 -6.47 1.69
CA THR A 421 -16.75 -6.97 2.66
C THR A 421 -16.38 -6.01 3.79
N THR A 422 -16.04 -4.77 3.50
CA THR A 422 -15.71 -3.76 4.52
C THR A 422 -16.27 -2.39 4.19
N ILE A 423 -16.66 -1.66 5.24
CA ILE A 423 -16.99 -0.24 5.19
C ILE A 423 -15.91 0.50 5.99
N TRP A 424 -15.35 1.59 5.45
CA TRP A 424 -14.39 2.42 6.17
C TRP A 424 -14.92 3.83 6.35
N TYR A 425 -14.83 4.31 7.59
CA TYR A 425 -15.27 5.64 7.96
C TYR A 425 -14.08 6.59 7.94
N THR A 426 -14.27 7.79 7.39
CA THR A 426 -13.20 8.79 7.34
C THR A 426 -12.84 9.24 8.76
N SER A 427 -11.54 9.32 9.04
CA SER A 427 -11.01 9.81 10.32
C SER A 427 -11.07 11.33 10.42
N SER A 428 -12.10 11.97 9.85
CA SER A 428 -12.22 13.44 9.73
C SER A 428 -12.14 14.21 11.06
N ARG A 429 -12.19 13.46 12.16
CA ARG A 429 -12.00 13.94 13.52
C ARG A 429 -11.00 13.09 14.30
N GLY A 430 -10.06 12.46 13.60
CA GLY A 430 -9.03 11.63 14.23
C GLY A 430 -8.51 12.32 15.49
N GLN A 431 -8.83 11.75 16.66
CA GLN A 431 -8.37 12.19 17.96
C GLN A 431 -8.73 13.63 18.40
N VAL A 432 -9.90 14.11 18.06
CA VAL A 432 -10.46 15.02 19.03
C VAL A 432 -10.75 14.16 20.28
N PRO A 433 -9.96 14.28 21.38
CA PRO A 433 -10.35 13.67 22.62
C PRO A 433 -11.80 14.08 22.81
N GLN A 434 -12.61 13.19 23.32
CA GLN A 434 -13.97 13.50 23.79
C GLN A 434 -13.94 14.77 24.66
N ALA A 435 -13.71 15.89 24.05
CA ALA A 435 -13.96 17.17 24.65
C ALA A 435 -15.48 17.25 24.68
N LEU A 436 -16.01 16.95 25.84
CA LEU A 436 -17.40 16.83 26.28
C LEU A 436 -18.34 17.98 25.85
N ASN A 437 -17.91 18.90 25.00
CA ASN A 437 -18.64 20.09 24.56
C ASN A 437 -18.54 20.39 23.06
N GLN A 438 -18.12 19.46 22.20
CA GLN A 438 -18.14 19.74 20.77
C GLN A 438 -19.50 19.43 20.14
N ARG A 439 -20.02 20.42 19.42
CA ARG A 439 -21.21 20.34 18.58
C ARG A 439 -21.18 19.10 17.71
N SER A 440 -22.25 18.30 17.70
CA SER A 440 -22.41 17.18 16.80
C SER A 440 -22.16 17.62 15.35
N THR A 441 -21.41 16.84 14.58
CA THR A 441 -21.20 17.05 13.14
C THR A 441 -21.96 16.03 12.31
N ALA A 442 -22.84 15.26 12.91
CA ALA A 442 -23.68 14.30 12.21
C ALA A 442 -24.48 14.94 11.05
N ASP A 443 -24.87 16.21 11.20
CA ASP A 443 -25.59 16.96 10.16
C ASP A 443 -24.70 17.57 9.08
N GLU A 444 -23.38 17.42 9.17
CA GLU A 444 -22.45 17.89 8.15
C GLU A 444 -22.24 16.84 7.06
N PRO A 445 -21.99 17.24 5.80
CA PRO A 445 -21.61 16.30 4.75
C PRO A 445 -20.35 15.51 5.09
N GLY A 446 -20.25 14.29 4.55
CA GLY A 446 -19.07 13.45 4.73
C GLY A 446 -18.96 12.35 3.69
N VAL A 447 -17.79 11.75 3.60
CA VAL A 447 -17.51 10.66 2.67
C VAL A 447 -17.15 9.40 3.43
N ILE A 448 -17.71 8.26 3.05
CA ILE A 448 -17.27 6.94 3.52
C ILE A 448 -16.86 6.05 2.34
N VAL A 449 -16.01 5.08 2.61
CA VAL A 449 -15.77 3.95 1.71
C VAL A 449 -16.86 2.92 2.00
N GLY A 450 -17.92 2.94 1.20
CA GLY A 450 -19.07 2.03 1.38
C GLY A 450 -18.81 0.59 0.98
N SER A 451 -17.75 0.36 0.21
CA SER A 451 -17.26 -0.96 -0.18
C SER A 451 -15.76 -0.90 -0.39
N TYR A 452 -15.02 -1.79 0.27
CA TYR A 452 -13.64 -2.07 -0.04
C TYR A 452 -13.43 -3.58 0.03
N ASN A 453 -13.25 -4.16 -1.13
CA ASN A 453 -13.15 -5.60 -1.30
C ASN A 453 -12.06 -5.97 -2.30
N PHE A 454 -11.76 -7.25 -2.31
CA PHE A 454 -10.68 -7.85 -3.06
C PHE A 454 -11.18 -9.04 -3.87
N ASN A 455 -10.37 -9.54 -4.80
CA ASN A 455 -10.56 -10.77 -5.60
C ASN A 455 -11.96 -10.97 -6.16
N LEU A 456 -12.62 -12.07 -5.76
CA LEU A 456 -13.91 -12.46 -6.33
C LEU A 456 -15.00 -11.43 -6.03
N ASP A 457 -14.99 -10.81 -4.87
CA ASP A 457 -15.97 -9.77 -4.54
C ASP A 457 -15.67 -8.47 -5.28
N ALA A 458 -14.39 -8.12 -5.47
CA ALA A 458 -14.00 -7.02 -6.34
C ALA A 458 -14.43 -7.25 -7.78
N VAL A 459 -14.26 -8.47 -8.30
CA VAL A 459 -14.72 -8.87 -9.65
C VAL A 459 -16.24 -8.83 -9.75
N ARG A 460 -16.96 -9.38 -8.76
CA ARG A 460 -18.43 -9.36 -8.74
C ARG A 460 -19.00 -7.95 -8.80
N LEU A 461 -18.54 -7.06 -7.91
CA LEU A 461 -18.99 -5.67 -7.91
C LEU A 461 -18.45 -4.90 -9.12
N GLY A 462 -17.22 -5.17 -9.54
CA GLY A 462 -16.58 -4.50 -10.69
C GLY A 462 -17.27 -4.78 -12.02
N ASN A 463 -17.88 -5.96 -12.19
CA ASN A 463 -18.59 -6.37 -13.41
C ASN A 463 -20.08 -5.98 -13.44
N MET A 464 -20.61 -5.43 -12.35
CA MET A 464 -21.97 -4.87 -12.35
C MET A 464 -22.01 -3.56 -13.14
N THR A 465 -23.19 -3.20 -13.65
CA THR A 465 -23.44 -1.84 -14.09
C THR A 465 -23.20 -0.86 -12.95
N GLU A 466 -22.96 0.40 -13.24
CA GLU A 466 -22.75 1.41 -12.20
C GLU A 466 -23.98 1.53 -11.29
N GLU A 467 -25.17 1.55 -11.88
CA GLU A 467 -26.45 1.65 -11.17
C GLU A 467 -26.67 0.46 -10.21
N ASP A 468 -26.56 -0.79 -10.72
CA ASP A 468 -26.74 -2.00 -9.91
C ASP A 468 -25.71 -2.09 -8.76
N ARG A 469 -24.46 -1.70 -9.04
CA ARG A 469 -23.38 -1.66 -8.04
C ARG A 469 -23.70 -0.65 -6.95
N PHE A 470 -24.11 0.56 -7.32
CA PHE A 470 -24.43 1.60 -6.36
C PHE A 470 -25.64 1.24 -5.50
N ASP A 471 -26.70 0.68 -6.10
CA ASP A 471 -27.82 0.20 -5.30
C ASP A 471 -27.39 -0.94 -4.37
N LYS A 472 -26.60 -1.92 -4.85
CA LYS A 472 -26.09 -3.01 -4.04
C LYS A 472 -25.26 -2.52 -2.86
N VAL A 473 -24.34 -1.57 -3.06
CA VAL A 473 -23.51 -1.01 -2.01
C VAL A 473 -24.37 -0.30 -0.97
N LYS A 474 -25.32 0.57 -1.38
CA LYS A 474 -26.25 1.23 -0.45
C LYS A 474 -27.05 0.23 0.39
N ARG A 475 -27.64 -0.79 -0.25
CA ARG A 475 -28.44 -1.82 0.47
C ARG A 475 -27.59 -2.58 1.49
N ASN A 476 -26.35 -2.96 1.13
CA ASN A 476 -25.47 -3.66 2.05
C ASN A 476 -24.99 -2.77 3.21
N VAL A 477 -24.69 -1.50 2.96
CA VAL A 477 -24.39 -0.54 4.04
C VAL A 477 -25.58 -0.38 4.99
N GLU A 478 -26.81 -0.22 4.46
CA GLU A 478 -28.04 -0.18 5.28
C GLU A 478 -28.18 -1.43 6.14
N GLU A 479 -27.92 -2.61 5.57
CA GLU A 479 -28.03 -3.87 6.27
C GLU A 479 -27.01 -4.00 7.40
N VAL A 480 -25.73 -3.63 7.16
CA VAL A 480 -24.67 -3.63 8.19
C VAL A 480 -25.05 -2.67 9.34
N HIS A 481 -25.55 -1.49 9.03
CA HIS A 481 -25.90 -0.47 10.01
C HIS A 481 -27.26 -0.69 10.69
N GLY A 482 -28.11 -1.57 10.16
CA GLY A 482 -29.47 -1.78 10.64
C GLY A 482 -30.42 -0.65 10.32
N LEU A 483 -30.17 0.01 9.22
CA LEU A 483 -31.04 1.09 8.72
C LEU A 483 -32.21 0.51 7.92
N SER A 484 -33.29 1.27 7.79
CA SER A 484 -34.39 0.89 6.93
C SER A 484 -33.98 0.84 5.47
N LYS A 485 -34.55 -0.09 4.72
CA LYS A 485 -34.32 -0.20 3.27
C LYS A 485 -34.72 1.10 2.58
N GLY A 486 -33.79 1.68 1.82
CA GLY A 486 -33.99 2.94 1.11
C GLY A 486 -33.53 4.19 1.87
N TYR A 487 -33.12 4.05 3.13
CA TYR A 487 -32.62 5.17 3.93
C TYR A 487 -31.49 5.96 3.24
N LEU A 488 -30.54 5.26 2.63
CA LEU A 488 -29.41 5.90 1.98
C LEU A 488 -29.76 6.56 0.62
N ASN A 489 -30.96 6.36 0.09
CA ASN A 489 -31.36 7.08 -1.14
C ASN A 489 -31.49 8.59 -0.93
N ASP A 490 -31.88 9.02 0.29
CA ASP A 490 -32.02 10.44 0.65
C ASP A 490 -30.73 11.03 1.23
N ILE A 491 -29.78 10.17 1.61
CA ILE A 491 -28.53 10.57 2.28
C ILE A 491 -27.36 10.65 1.29
N VAL A 492 -27.24 9.69 0.39
CA VAL A 492 -26.13 9.64 -0.57
C VAL A 492 -26.43 10.51 -1.78
N THR A 493 -25.65 11.57 -1.93
CA THR A 493 -25.80 12.57 -3.00
C THR A 493 -24.98 12.23 -4.25
N ASP A 494 -23.87 11.53 -4.09
CA ASP A 494 -23.00 11.09 -5.19
C ASP A 494 -22.21 9.84 -4.79
N MET A 495 -21.83 9.04 -5.77
CA MET A 495 -21.03 7.83 -5.59
C MET A 495 -19.99 7.72 -6.69
N LYS A 496 -18.84 7.14 -6.34
CA LYS A 496 -17.77 6.87 -7.30
C LYS A 496 -17.09 5.54 -7.00
N THR A 497 -16.76 4.80 -8.05
CA THR A 497 -16.06 3.51 -7.93
C THR A 497 -14.75 3.51 -8.69
N GLN A 498 -13.73 2.88 -8.10
CA GLN A 498 -12.50 2.48 -8.78
C GLN A 498 -12.37 0.95 -8.72
N VAL A 499 -12.20 0.34 -9.87
CA VAL A 499 -11.89 -1.09 -10.05
C VAL A 499 -10.51 -1.18 -10.66
N TRP A 500 -9.52 -1.58 -9.85
CA TRP A 500 -8.10 -1.47 -10.24
C TRP A 500 -7.66 -2.44 -11.33
N ASP A 501 -8.30 -3.60 -11.44
CA ASP A 501 -8.04 -4.58 -12.49
C ASP A 501 -8.60 -4.14 -13.86
N ASN A 502 -9.63 -3.30 -13.87
CA ASN A 502 -10.18 -2.70 -15.09
C ASN A 502 -9.43 -1.42 -15.52
N ASP A 503 -8.54 -0.88 -14.69
CA ASP A 503 -7.70 0.25 -15.06
C ASP A 503 -6.56 -0.21 -15.99
N PRO A 504 -6.52 0.24 -17.25
CA PRO A 504 -5.52 -0.21 -18.23
C PRO A 504 -4.09 0.21 -17.89
N LEU A 505 -3.92 1.19 -16.98
CA LEU A 505 -2.62 1.72 -16.56
C LEU A 505 -2.07 1.04 -15.31
N SER A 506 -2.85 0.20 -14.63
CA SER A 506 -2.41 -0.58 -13.47
C SER A 506 -2.62 -2.08 -13.62
N ARG A 507 -3.75 -2.50 -14.22
CA ARG A 507 -4.11 -3.91 -14.45
C ARG A 507 -3.96 -4.76 -13.19
N GLY A 508 -4.45 -4.22 -12.08
CA GLY A 508 -4.38 -4.78 -10.74
C GLY A 508 -4.03 -3.74 -9.69
N ALA A 509 -4.46 -3.99 -8.47
CA ALA A 509 -4.30 -3.05 -7.36
C ALA A 509 -2.88 -3.08 -6.76
N PHE A 510 -2.34 -4.27 -6.55
CA PHE A 510 -1.04 -4.49 -5.92
C PHE A 510 -0.50 -5.88 -6.26
N CYS A 511 0.83 -6.03 -6.17
CA CYS A 511 1.49 -7.32 -6.29
C CYS A 511 1.28 -8.17 -5.04
N TYR A 512 1.18 -9.49 -5.24
CA TYR A 512 1.36 -10.48 -4.18
C TYR A 512 1.99 -11.76 -4.71
N PHE A 513 2.61 -12.51 -3.81
CA PHE A 513 3.15 -13.81 -4.14
C PHE A 513 2.16 -14.93 -3.82
N THR A 514 2.13 -15.92 -4.66
CA THR A 514 1.59 -17.26 -4.34
C THR A 514 2.70 -18.12 -3.72
N PRO A 515 2.38 -19.28 -3.13
CA PRO A 515 3.41 -20.15 -2.56
C PRO A 515 4.61 -20.39 -3.47
N GLN A 516 5.81 -20.29 -2.92
CA GLN A 516 7.13 -20.41 -3.54
C GLN A 516 7.59 -19.22 -4.42
N GLN A 517 6.75 -18.22 -4.69
CA GLN A 517 7.13 -17.11 -5.57
C GLN A 517 8.14 -16.14 -4.95
N LYS A 518 8.17 -15.97 -3.61
CA LYS A 518 9.20 -15.15 -2.98
C LYS A 518 10.60 -15.70 -3.26
N LYS A 519 10.80 -16.98 -3.08
CA LYS A 519 12.05 -17.68 -3.37
C LYS A 519 12.44 -17.59 -4.85
N LEU A 520 11.45 -17.74 -5.75
CA LEU A 520 11.71 -17.79 -7.19
C LEU A 520 11.97 -16.40 -7.77
N PHE A 521 11.19 -15.41 -7.38
CA PHE A 521 11.10 -14.16 -8.13
C PHE A 521 11.61 -12.93 -7.37
N SER A 522 11.52 -12.87 -6.04
CA SER A 522 11.79 -11.62 -5.32
C SER A 522 13.16 -11.01 -5.69
N TRP A 523 14.22 -11.82 -5.70
CA TRP A 523 15.56 -11.36 -6.08
C TRP A 523 15.65 -11.07 -7.59
N ALA A 524 15.16 -11.98 -8.43
CA ALA A 524 15.24 -11.84 -9.88
C ALA A 524 14.53 -10.58 -10.40
N MET A 525 13.46 -10.16 -9.73
CA MET A 525 12.71 -8.96 -10.11
C MET A 525 13.51 -7.68 -9.90
N THR A 526 14.46 -7.66 -8.97
CA THR A 526 15.32 -6.49 -8.71
C THR A 526 16.52 -6.38 -9.64
N LEU A 527 16.93 -7.46 -10.27
CA LEU A 527 18.14 -7.47 -11.11
C LEU A 527 17.96 -6.58 -12.34
N PRO A 528 18.99 -5.79 -12.73
CA PRO A 528 18.95 -5.01 -13.95
C PRO A 528 19.05 -5.90 -15.20
N GLU A 529 18.63 -5.35 -16.32
CA GLU A 529 18.65 -6.01 -17.63
C GLU A 529 19.47 -5.21 -18.66
N TYR A 530 19.75 -5.81 -19.82
CA TYR A 530 20.52 -5.20 -20.92
C TYR A 530 21.93 -4.75 -20.52
N GLY A 531 22.58 -5.50 -19.62
CA GLY A 531 23.91 -5.12 -19.12
C GLY A 531 23.86 -3.85 -18.28
N GLU A 532 22.98 -3.85 -17.29
CA GLU A 532 22.80 -2.74 -16.34
C GLU A 532 22.33 -1.43 -16.98
N ARG A 533 21.46 -1.54 -18.01
CA ARG A 533 20.85 -0.36 -18.65
C ARG A 533 19.37 -0.20 -18.32
N VAL A 534 18.67 -1.27 -17.92
CA VAL A 534 17.26 -1.24 -17.52
C VAL A 534 17.13 -1.71 -16.09
N TYR A 535 16.63 -0.84 -15.21
CA TYR A 535 16.40 -1.08 -13.80
C TYR A 535 14.88 -1.11 -13.52
N PHE A 536 14.49 -1.72 -12.43
CA PHE A 536 13.09 -1.91 -12.06
C PHE A 536 12.81 -1.27 -10.70
N ALA A 537 11.67 -0.60 -10.59
CA ALA A 537 11.18 0.00 -9.35
C ALA A 537 9.66 -0.19 -9.23
N GLY A 538 9.14 -0.22 -8.01
CA GLY A 538 7.73 -0.43 -7.72
C GLY A 538 7.56 -1.25 -6.45
N GLU A 539 6.36 -1.25 -5.86
CA GLU A 539 6.09 -2.08 -4.67
C GLU A 539 6.34 -3.57 -4.94
N HIS A 540 6.15 -4.02 -6.19
CA HIS A 540 6.31 -5.40 -6.63
C HIS A 540 7.77 -5.90 -6.63
N VAL A 541 8.77 -5.02 -6.76
CA VAL A 541 10.19 -5.38 -6.67
C VAL A 541 10.77 -5.17 -5.26
N SER A 542 9.93 -4.86 -4.29
CA SER A 542 10.31 -4.69 -2.88
C SER A 542 9.95 -5.92 -2.04
N ALA A 543 10.38 -5.92 -0.78
CA ALA A 543 9.93 -6.90 0.20
C ALA A 543 8.58 -6.51 0.85
N ILE A 544 8.08 -5.29 0.58
CA ILE A 544 6.88 -4.73 1.21
C ILE A 544 5.87 -4.40 0.11
N HIS A 545 5.19 -5.43 -0.35
CA HIS A 545 4.12 -5.30 -1.34
C HIS A 545 2.95 -4.47 -0.80
N ARG A 546 2.15 -3.87 -1.68
CA ARG A 546 0.91 -3.13 -1.33
C ARG A 546 1.11 -1.76 -0.69
N TRP A 547 2.32 -1.41 -0.26
CA TRP A 547 2.60 -0.18 0.47
C TRP A 547 3.41 0.83 -0.33
N GLN A 548 3.17 2.11 -0.06
CA GLN A 548 3.97 3.22 -0.61
C GLN A 548 5.45 3.10 -0.21
N GLN A 549 5.72 2.52 0.96
CA GLN A 549 7.06 2.23 1.49
C GLN A 549 7.91 1.46 0.48
N GLY A 550 7.37 0.35 -0.03
CA GLY A 550 8.07 -0.49 -1.01
C GLY A 550 8.31 0.24 -2.34
N ALA A 551 7.32 1.01 -2.79
CA ALA A 551 7.44 1.79 -4.03
C ALA A 551 8.53 2.86 -3.94
N LEU A 552 8.52 3.69 -2.90
CA LEU A 552 9.50 4.76 -2.71
C LEU A 552 10.92 4.22 -2.52
N LYS A 553 11.07 3.20 -1.66
CA LYS A 553 12.38 2.61 -1.36
C LYS A 553 12.99 1.95 -2.60
N SER A 554 12.23 1.18 -3.36
CA SER A 554 12.71 0.55 -4.60
C SER A 554 13.14 1.56 -5.66
N GLY A 555 12.48 2.72 -5.73
CA GLY A 555 12.90 3.83 -6.59
C GLY A 555 14.26 4.41 -6.18
N MET A 556 14.49 4.64 -4.87
CA MET A 556 15.80 5.04 -4.34
C MET A 556 16.88 3.98 -4.64
N GLU A 557 16.57 2.71 -4.45
CA GLU A 557 17.48 1.59 -4.71
C GLU A 557 17.88 1.49 -6.19
N ALA A 558 16.93 1.69 -7.11
CA ALA A 558 17.21 1.75 -8.55
C ALA A 558 18.12 2.94 -8.90
N ALA A 559 17.86 4.11 -8.33
CA ALA A 559 18.70 5.30 -8.51
C ALA A 559 20.14 5.06 -8.00
N ASN A 560 20.27 4.49 -6.81
CA ASN A 560 21.58 4.16 -6.23
C ASN A 560 22.34 3.12 -7.07
N ALA A 561 21.64 2.14 -7.62
CA ALA A 561 22.24 1.13 -8.51
C ALA A 561 22.77 1.80 -9.79
N ILE A 562 22.00 2.67 -10.43
CA ILE A 562 22.46 3.46 -11.61
C ILE A 562 23.69 4.30 -11.26
N ALA A 563 23.71 4.97 -10.11
CA ALA A 563 24.86 5.76 -9.67
C ALA A 563 26.12 4.91 -9.53
N ARG A 564 26.04 3.72 -8.92
CA ARG A 564 27.17 2.78 -8.76
C ARG A 564 27.67 2.27 -10.10
N THR A 565 26.79 1.86 -11.00
CA THR A 565 27.17 1.40 -12.36
C THR A 565 28.01 2.46 -13.09
N ASN A 566 27.63 3.74 -12.98
CA ASN A 566 28.39 4.83 -13.63
C ASN A 566 29.78 5.08 -13.03
N LEU A 567 30.04 4.66 -11.80
CA LEU A 567 31.38 4.77 -11.20
C LEU A 567 32.35 3.70 -11.72
N TYR A 568 31.82 2.52 -12.07
CA TYR A 568 32.65 1.37 -12.49
C TYR A 568 32.83 1.25 -14.01
N THR A 569 32.05 1.97 -14.81
CA THR A 569 32.09 1.95 -16.29
C THR A 569 33.03 3.01 -16.91
N ARG A 570 33.98 3.56 -16.14
CA ARG A 570 35.01 4.48 -16.64
C ARG A 570 36.21 3.77 -17.23
#